data_804e67d64bc988cb48a65335387115ab
#
_entry.id   804e67d64bc988cb48a65335387115ab
#
_cell.length_a   1.000
_cell.length_b   1.000
_cell.length_c   1.000
_cell.angle_alpha   90.00
_cell.angle_beta   90.00
_cell.angle_gamma   90.00
#
_symmetry.space_group_name_H-M   'P 1'
#
loop_
_entity.id
_entity.type
_entity.pdbx_description
1 polymer ?
#
loop_
_entity_poly.entity_id
_entity_poly.type
_entity_poly.pdbx_seq_one_letter_code
_entity_poly.pdbx_strand_id
1 'polypeptide(L)'
;MAFDGITISALVKELEENLTDGRIAKIAQPESDELLLTVKTPGGQKRLYISASASLPLIYLTSGNKPSPMTAPGFCMLLRKHIGGGRITGISQPKLERIIHIDIEHLDELGDLCRKTLIVEIMGKHSNIIFCDDKGMIIDSIKHVSAQMSSVREVLPGRQYFIPDTMAKQDPLNTDLAGFSAALRDRPAPLGKAIYLSYTGVSPVAAEEVCCLAGLDSSMTAKDLSDDMMTHLYRQFCYYFEQVKHGSFTPAIYYSGSDPKDFSALPVSHYSAYRRQEFTSVSELLSTYYAVKNTMTRIRQKSADLRHVVQTALERSRKKYDLQLRQLRDTENRDKFKIYGELINTYGYNLPEDASELTALNYYTNETVTIPLDKNLTPQGNAQKYFNKYNKQKRTYEALSGLIEDTADDIRYLESISNSLDIAQNEDDLLQIKEELTQAGYIRRKYTKKKVKIMSRPLHYVSQDGYHMYVGKNNLQNDELTFHFASGSDWWFHAKGAPGSHVIVKSGGDELPDRTFEEAGRLAAYYSKNRGSDKVEIDYVEKKHVKKPNGAKPGFVVYYTNYSLVIDSDISEIEEAD
;
A
#
# COMPACT_ATOMS: atom_id res chain seq x y z
N MET A 1 -10.27 -5.20 12.43
CA MET A 1 -10.79 -5.66 11.11
C MET A 1 -12.26 -5.32 11.09
N ALA A 2 -12.65 -4.48 10.14
CA ALA A 2 -14.05 -4.07 9.98
C ALA A 2 -15.00 -5.23 9.60
N PHE A 3 -14.48 -6.28 8.95
CA PHE A 3 -15.26 -7.46 8.57
C PHE A 3 -15.29 -8.45 9.75
N ASP A 4 -16.11 -8.13 10.74
CA ASP A 4 -16.28 -8.88 11.98
C ASP A 4 -17.54 -9.76 11.97
N GLY A 5 -17.83 -10.44 13.09
CA GLY A 5 -19.00 -11.30 13.21
C GLY A 5 -20.33 -10.56 13.11
N ILE A 6 -20.35 -9.28 13.51
CA ILE A 6 -21.55 -8.44 13.43
C ILE A 6 -21.85 -8.08 11.97
N THR A 7 -20.82 -7.72 11.21
CA THR A 7 -20.95 -7.46 9.76
C THR A 7 -21.37 -8.73 9.01
N ILE A 8 -20.82 -9.90 9.39
CA ILE A 8 -21.24 -11.19 8.82
C ILE A 8 -22.72 -11.45 9.14
N SER A 9 -23.19 -11.15 10.36
CA SER A 9 -24.60 -11.32 10.73
C SER A 9 -25.53 -10.47 9.86
N ALA A 10 -25.16 -9.20 9.63
CA ALA A 10 -25.91 -8.32 8.75
C ALA A 10 -25.93 -8.83 7.30
N LEU A 11 -24.79 -9.33 6.82
CA LEU A 11 -24.66 -9.89 5.48
C LEU A 11 -25.47 -11.20 5.33
N VAL A 12 -25.41 -12.10 6.32
CA VAL A 12 -26.17 -13.36 6.31
C VAL A 12 -27.66 -13.07 6.19
N LYS A 13 -28.19 -12.11 6.95
CA LYS A 13 -29.59 -11.67 6.82
C LYS A 13 -29.91 -11.22 5.39
N GLU A 14 -29.07 -10.37 4.78
CA GLU A 14 -29.27 -9.91 3.41
C GLU A 14 -29.20 -11.06 2.40
N LEU A 15 -28.25 -11.99 2.57
CA LEU A 15 -28.11 -13.14 1.69
C LEU A 15 -29.29 -14.10 1.83
N GLU A 16 -29.77 -14.33 3.03
CA GLU A 16 -30.95 -15.18 3.31
C GLU A 16 -32.20 -14.61 2.63
N GLU A 17 -32.47 -13.32 2.80
CA GLU A 17 -33.60 -12.64 2.17
C GLU A 17 -33.55 -12.66 0.63
N ASN A 18 -32.35 -12.65 0.04
CA ASN A 18 -32.17 -12.54 -1.41
C ASN A 18 -31.94 -13.87 -2.15
N LEU A 19 -31.43 -14.91 -1.46
CA LEU A 19 -30.98 -16.14 -2.11
C LEU A 19 -31.73 -17.39 -1.67
N THR A 20 -32.43 -17.39 -0.54
CA THR A 20 -33.22 -18.55 -0.10
C THR A 20 -34.28 -18.92 -1.12
N ASP A 21 -34.48 -20.20 -1.34
CA ASP A 21 -35.29 -20.81 -2.40
C ASP A 21 -34.77 -20.59 -3.84
N GLY A 22 -33.69 -19.86 -3.99
CA GLY A 22 -33.04 -19.64 -5.29
C GLY A 22 -32.34 -20.90 -5.82
N ARG A 23 -32.31 -21.07 -7.14
CA ARG A 23 -31.63 -22.17 -7.82
C ARG A 23 -30.27 -21.73 -8.38
N ILE A 24 -29.23 -22.50 -8.11
CA ILE A 24 -27.87 -22.26 -8.60
C ILE A 24 -27.82 -22.55 -10.11
N ALA A 25 -27.87 -21.50 -10.94
CA ALA A 25 -27.92 -21.62 -12.39
C ALA A 25 -26.53 -21.74 -13.02
N LYS A 26 -25.50 -21.11 -12.42
CA LYS A 26 -24.13 -21.15 -12.94
C LYS A 26 -23.13 -21.05 -11.79
N ILE A 27 -22.04 -21.83 -11.92
CA ILE A 27 -20.88 -21.80 -11.02
C ILE A 27 -19.65 -21.48 -11.85
N ALA A 28 -18.91 -20.47 -11.46
CA ALA A 28 -17.67 -20.04 -12.09
C ALA A 28 -16.59 -19.84 -11.02
N GLN A 29 -15.34 -20.09 -11.38
CA GLN A 29 -14.16 -19.84 -10.56
C GLN A 29 -13.20 -18.95 -11.36
N PRO A 30 -13.33 -17.61 -11.20
CA PRO A 30 -12.52 -16.66 -11.98
C PRO A 30 -11.02 -16.75 -11.67
N GLU A 31 -10.68 -16.88 -10.39
CA GLU A 31 -9.30 -17.03 -9.89
C GLU A 31 -9.18 -18.29 -9.02
N SER A 32 -7.97 -18.67 -8.65
CA SER A 32 -7.70 -19.89 -7.89
C SER A 32 -8.41 -19.95 -6.53
N ASP A 33 -8.72 -18.80 -5.93
CA ASP A 33 -9.32 -18.64 -4.61
C ASP A 33 -10.67 -17.88 -4.61
N GLU A 34 -11.31 -17.76 -5.78
CA GLU A 34 -12.58 -17.07 -5.95
C GLU A 34 -13.67 -17.98 -6.53
N LEU A 35 -14.92 -17.75 -6.11
CA LEU A 35 -16.12 -18.33 -6.73
C LEU A 35 -17.12 -17.24 -7.09
N LEU A 36 -17.86 -17.46 -8.18
CA LEU A 36 -19.00 -16.64 -8.60
C LEU A 36 -20.19 -17.56 -8.85
N LEU A 37 -21.18 -17.52 -7.95
CA LEU A 37 -22.42 -18.28 -8.08
C LEU A 37 -23.49 -17.39 -8.70
N THR A 38 -24.15 -17.85 -9.74
CA THR A 38 -25.32 -17.20 -10.32
C THR A 38 -26.56 -17.95 -9.86
N VAL A 39 -27.44 -17.27 -9.14
CA VAL A 39 -28.65 -17.84 -8.52
C VAL A 39 -29.86 -17.22 -9.18
N LYS A 40 -30.80 -18.03 -9.63
CA LYS A 40 -32.12 -17.62 -10.11
C LYS A 40 -33.11 -17.64 -8.97
N THR A 41 -33.67 -16.48 -8.66
CA THR A 41 -34.67 -16.29 -7.60
C THR A 41 -35.98 -15.75 -8.20
N PRO A 42 -37.11 -15.76 -7.50
CA PRO A 42 -38.34 -15.12 -7.97
C PRO A 42 -38.17 -13.63 -8.33
N GLY A 43 -37.26 -12.93 -7.61
CA GLY A 43 -36.91 -11.52 -7.85
C GLY A 43 -35.88 -11.30 -8.98
N GLY A 44 -35.55 -12.34 -9.76
CA GLY A 44 -34.60 -12.25 -10.86
C GLY A 44 -33.28 -12.98 -10.61
N GLN A 45 -32.28 -12.66 -11.40
CA GLN A 45 -30.96 -13.30 -11.30
C GLN A 45 -30.04 -12.50 -10.36
N LYS A 46 -29.52 -13.16 -9.34
CA LYS A 46 -28.53 -12.62 -8.41
C LYS A 46 -27.18 -13.30 -8.63
N ARG A 47 -26.10 -12.58 -8.36
CA ARG A 47 -24.73 -13.15 -8.37
C ARG A 47 -24.10 -13.01 -7.00
N LEU A 48 -23.64 -14.12 -6.45
CA LEU A 48 -22.89 -14.15 -5.20
C LEU A 48 -21.42 -14.33 -5.52
N TYR A 49 -20.62 -13.32 -5.20
CA TYR A 49 -19.17 -13.37 -5.29
C TYR A 49 -18.58 -13.80 -3.96
N ILE A 50 -17.65 -14.74 -3.99
CA ILE A 50 -16.96 -15.29 -2.81
C ILE A 50 -15.47 -15.30 -3.10
N SER A 51 -14.66 -14.76 -2.20
CA SER A 51 -13.20 -14.79 -2.26
C SER A 51 -12.62 -15.33 -0.95
N ALA A 52 -11.80 -16.35 -1.06
CA ALA A 52 -10.97 -16.85 0.03
C ALA A 52 -9.55 -16.27 0.00
N SER A 53 -9.33 -15.13 -0.66
CA SER A 53 -8.02 -14.47 -0.73
C SER A 53 -7.46 -14.21 0.67
N ALA A 54 -6.15 -14.45 0.84
CA ALA A 54 -5.48 -14.23 2.12
C ALA A 54 -5.46 -12.75 2.54
N SER A 55 -5.45 -11.84 1.57
CA SER A 55 -5.39 -10.40 1.78
C SER A 55 -6.78 -9.74 1.82
N LEU A 56 -7.71 -10.24 1.00
CA LEU A 56 -9.06 -9.67 0.84
C LEU A 56 -10.12 -10.78 0.75
N PRO A 57 -10.38 -11.50 1.86
CA PRO A 57 -11.48 -12.46 1.88
C PRO A 57 -12.81 -11.72 1.94
N LEU A 58 -13.72 -12.07 1.03
CA LEU A 58 -14.98 -11.35 0.80
C LEU A 58 -16.11 -12.30 0.40
N ILE A 59 -17.33 -11.92 0.75
CA ILE A 59 -18.55 -12.49 0.18
C ILE A 59 -19.61 -11.38 0.10
N TYR A 60 -20.23 -11.21 -1.07
CA TYR A 60 -21.30 -10.20 -1.27
C TYR A 60 -22.06 -10.44 -2.58
N LEU A 61 -23.26 -9.87 -2.68
CA LEU A 61 -24.02 -9.83 -3.92
C LEU A 61 -23.45 -8.78 -4.87
N THR A 62 -23.35 -9.10 -6.15
CA THR A 62 -22.81 -8.20 -7.18
C THR A 62 -23.60 -8.26 -8.48
N SER A 63 -23.66 -7.14 -9.18
CA SER A 63 -24.11 -7.08 -10.57
C SER A 63 -22.98 -7.41 -11.57
N GLY A 64 -21.72 -7.31 -11.11
CA GLY A 64 -20.54 -7.52 -11.92
C GLY A 64 -20.36 -8.95 -12.40
N ASN A 65 -19.66 -9.11 -13.52
CA ASN A 65 -19.23 -10.40 -14.04
C ASN A 65 -17.71 -10.38 -14.19
N LYS A 66 -17.06 -11.47 -13.75
CA LYS A 66 -15.60 -11.63 -13.94
C LYS A 66 -15.35 -12.63 -15.06
N PRO A 67 -14.36 -12.40 -15.95
CA PRO A 67 -13.95 -13.40 -16.92
C PRO A 67 -13.45 -14.65 -16.20
N SER A 68 -13.83 -15.83 -16.71
CA SER A 68 -13.39 -17.11 -16.18
C SER A 68 -12.34 -17.73 -17.09
N PRO A 69 -11.41 -18.55 -16.56
CA PRO A 69 -10.45 -19.26 -17.38
C PRO A 69 -11.17 -20.19 -18.37
N MET A 70 -10.55 -20.46 -19.53
CA MET A 70 -11.12 -21.34 -20.56
C MET A 70 -11.38 -22.75 -20.04
N THR A 71 -10.52 -23.26 -19.15
CA THR A 71 -10.68 -24.54 -18.47
C THR A 71 -11.05 -24.29 -17.01
N ALA A 72 -12.20 -24.78 -16.58
CA ALA A 72 -12.64 -24.64 -15.20
C ALA A 72 -11.76 -25.45 -14.24
N PRO A 73 -11.33 -24.90 -13.09
CA PRO A 73 -10.60 -25.62 -12.05
C PRO A 73 -11.39 -26.82 -11.49
N GLY A 74 -10.66 -27.79 -10.91
CA GLY A 74 -11.24 -29.03 -10.38
C GLY A 74 -12.35 -28.80 -9.36
N PHE A 75 -12.14 -27.89 -8.39
CA PHE A 75 -13.14 -27.54 -7.38
C PHE A 75 -14.42 -26.96 -8.00
N CYS A 76 -14.30 -26.11 -9.03
CA CYS A 76 -15.46 -25.60 -9.76
C CYS A 76 -16.23 -26.71 -10.48
N MET A 77 -15.52 -27.66 -11.11
CA MET A 77 -16.15 -28.80 -11.79
C MET A 77 -16.87 -29.72 -10.81
N LEU A 78 -16.29 -29.95 -9.64
CA LEU A 78 -16.89 -30.74 -8.57
C LEU A 78 -18.19 -30.05 -8.06
N LEU A 79 -18.14 -28.76 -7.79
CA LEU A 79 -19.36 -28.02 -7.38
C LEU A 79 -20.45 -28.06 -8.47
N ARG A 80 -20.08 -27.92 -9.77
CA ARG A 80 -21.06 -28.03 -10.86
C ARG A 80 -21.74 -29.40 -10.91
N LYS A 81 -20.98 -30.47 -10.65
CA LYS A 81 -21.51 -31.83 -10.62
C LYS A 81 -22.51 -32.01 -9.46
N HIS A 82 -22.17 -31.51 -8.27
CA HIS A 82 -22.91 -31.84 -7.05
C HIS A 82 -24.03 -30.86 -6.69
N ILE A 83 -23.89 -29.57 -7.04
CA ILE A 83 -24.86 -28.52 -6.66
C ILE A 83 -25.32 -27.64 -7.85
N GLY A 84 -24.94 -27.99 -9.08
CA GLY A 84 -25.50 -27.33 -10.27
C GLY A 84 -27.00 -27.61 -10.38
N GLY A 85 -27.84 -26.55 -10.48
CA GLY A 85 -29.31 -26.67 -10.46
C GLY A 85 -29.92 -26.84 -9.07
N GLY A 86 -29.10 -27.03 -8.02
CA GLY A 86 -29.56 -27.16 -6.63
C GLY A 86 -30.26 -25.91 -6.09
N ARG A 87 -31.12 -26.11 -5.09
CA ARG A 87 -31.88 -25.05 -4.40
C ARG A 87 -31.16 -24.69 -3.09
N ILE A 88 -30.97 -23.41 -2.83
CA ILE A 88 -30.49 -22.90 -1.55
C ILE A 88 -31.64 -22.97 -0.56
N THR A 89 -31.49 -23.71 0.53
CA THR A 89 -32.54 -23.91 1.56
C THR A 89 -32.35 -23.07 2.78
N GLY A 90 -31.13 -22.55 3.03
CA GLY A 90 -30.87 -21.68 4.15
C GLY A 90 -29.44 -21.11 4.05
N ILE A 91 -29.26 -19.98 4.72
CA ILE A 91 -27.95 -19.34 4.90
C ILE A 91 -27.84 -18.98 6.37
N SER A 92 -26.78 -19.42 7.04
CA SER A 92 -26.64 -19.23 8.48
C SER A 92 -25.20 -18.89 8.89
N GLN A 93 -25.08 -18.32 10.07
CA GLN A 93 -23.82 -18.01 10.73
C GLN A 93 -23.75 -18.76 12.06
N PRO A 94 -22.79 -19.65 12.29
CA PRO A 94 -22.65 -20.32 13.58
C PRO A 94 -22.18 -19.34 14.65
N LYS A 95 -23.01 -19.09 15.67
CA LYS A 95 -22.81 -18.06 16.69
C LYS A 95 -22.55 -16.70 16.01
N LEU A 96 -21.53 -15.97 16.39
CA LEU A 96 -21.03 -14.81 15.64
C LEU A 96 -19.66 -15.06 15.02
N GLU A 97 -19.38 -16.30 14.59
CA GLU A 97 -18.12 -16.61 13.88
C GLU A 97 -18.08 -15.93 12.50
N ARG A 98 -16.87 -15.73 11.99
CA ARG A 98 -16.67 -15.23 10.61
C ARG A 98 -16.78 -16.36 9.60
N ILE A 99 -17.88 -17.11 9.70
CA ILE A 99 -18.20 -18.29 8.91
C ILE A 99 -19.62 -18.18 8.42
N ILE A 100 -19.87 -18.52 7.18
CA ILE A 100 -21.19 -18.56 6.56
C ILE A 100 -21.42 -19.98 6.02
N HIS A 101 -22.53 -20.58 6.41
CA HIS A 101 -23.03 -21.85 5.88
C HIS A 101 -24.11 -21.54 4.84
N ILE A 102 -23.99 -22.13 3.66
CA ILE A 102 -25.00 -22.09 2.58
C ILE A 102 -25.47 -23.51 2.38
N ASP A 103 -26.68 -23.82 2.82
CA ASP A 103 -27.28 -25.15 2.71
C ASP A 103 -28.00 -25.29 1.37
N ILE A 104 -27.76 -26.41 0.70
CA ILE A 104 -28.18 -26.64 -0.68
C ILE A 104 -28.80 -28.03 -0.78
N GLU A 105 -30.01 -28.10 -1.31
CA GLU A 105 -30.67 -29.33 -1.72
C GLU A 105 -30.53 -29.54 -3.22
N HIS A 106 -30.21 -30.75 -3.61
CA HIS A 106 -30.14 -31.15 -5.01
C HIS A 106 -30.55 -32.64 -5.17
N LEU A 107 -30.92 -33.01 -6.36
CA LEU A 107 -31.12 -34.43 -6.71
C LEU A 107 -29.80 -35.06 -7.15
N ASP A 108 -29.48 -36.24 -6.65
CA ASP A 108 -28.30 -36.97 -7.10
C ASP A 108 -28.54 -37.68 -8.46
N GLU A 109 -27.61 -38.48 -8.92
CA GLU A 109 -27.69 -39.19 -10.19
C GLU A 109 -28.81 -40.28 -10.21
N LEU A 110 -29.30 -40.69 -9.03
CA LEU A 110 -30.40 -41.64 -8.87
C LEU A 110 -31.75 -40.96 -8.71
N GLY A 111 -31.76 -39.62 -8.55
CA GLY A 111 -32.96 -38.84 -8.31
C GLY A 111 -33.32 -38.66 -6.82
N ASP A 112 -32.46 -39.13 -5.92
CA ASP A 112 -32.66 -38.97 -4.49
C ASP A 112 -32.28 -37.56 -4.02
N LEU A 113 -33.07 -37.03 -3.06
CA LEU A 113 -32.82 -35.70 -2.51
C LEU A 113 -31.63 -35.73 -1.55
N CYS A 114 -30.57 -35.03 -1.92
CA CYS A 114 -29.35 -34.88 -1.14
C CYS A 114 -29.21 -33.47 -0.59
N ARG A 115 -28.60 -33.34 0.60
CA ARG A 115 -28.24 -32.08 1.22
C ARG A 115 -26.72 -31.91 1.24
N LYS A 116 -26.25 -30.72 0.93
CA LYS A 116 -24.83 -30.33 0.94
C LYS A 116 -24.71 -28.95 1.53
N THR A 117 -23.57 -28.67 2.15
CA THR A 117 -23.30 -27.33 2.71
C THR A 117 -22.03 -26.76 2.09
N LEU A 118 -22.11 -25.55 1.55
CA LEU A 118 -20.96 -24.75 1.15
C LEU A 118 -20.63 -23.80 2.29
N ILE A 119 -19.45 -23.97 2.88
CA ILE A 119 -18.97 -23.24 4.05
C ILE A 119 -17.96 -22.20 3.59
N VAL A 120 -18.17 -20.94 3.94
CA VAL A 120 -17.27 -19.83 3.62
C VAL A 120 -16.66 -19.28 4.89
N GLU A 121 -15.35 -19.42 5.05
CA GLU A 121 -14.60 -18.93 6.20
C GLU A 121 -13.85 -17.65 5.83
N ILE A 122 -14.05 -16.57 6.59
CA ILE A 122 -13.49 -15.24 6.38
C ILE A 122 -12.50 -14.91 7.51
N MET A 123 -11.31 -15.52 7.45
CA MET A 123 -10.31 -15.48 8.52
C MET A 123 -8.94 -14.99 8.06
N GLY A 124 -8.89 -14.04 7.11
CA GLY A 124 -7.64 -13.52 6.53
C GLY A 124 -6.85 -14.62 5.82
N LYS A 125 -5.61 -14.84 6.20
CA LYS A 125 -4.75 -15.89 5.59
C LYS A 125 -5.30 -17.31 5.73
N HIS A 126 -6.21 -17.55 6.66
CA HIS A 126 -6.86 -18.84 6.91
C HIS A 126 -8.24 -18.97 6.24
N SER A 127 -8.63 -17.99 5.43
CA SER A 127 -9.91 -18.02 4.70
C SER A 127 -9.94 -19.18 3.71
N ASN A 128 -11.12 -19.83 3.63
CA ASN A 128 -11.33 -20.98 2.79
C ASN A 128 -12.79 -21.07 2.29
N ILE A 129 -13.04 -21.86 1.26
CA ILE A 129 -14.36 -22.26 0.80
C ILE A 129 -14.36 -23.78 0.82
N ILE A 130 -15.21 -24.36 1.68
CA ILE A 130 -15.21 -25.79 1.99
C ILE A 130 -16.57 -26.37 1.60
N PHE A 131 -16.58 -27.50 0.95
CA PHE A 131 -17.79 -28.17 0.51
C PHE A 131 -17.97 -29.48 1.28
N CYS A 132 -19.08 -29.61 1.99
CA CYS A 132 -19.38 -30.73 2.88
C CYS A 132 -20.66 -31.47 2.48
N ASP A 133 -20.75 -32.73 2.90
CA ASP A 133 -21.98 -33.50 2.84
C ASP A 133 -22.91 -33.19 4.05
N ASP A 134 -24.04 -33.90 4.11
CA ASP A 134 -25.03 -33.78 5.18
C ASP A 134 -24.55 -34.22 6.57
N LYS A 135 -23.43 -34.98 6.63
CA LYS A 135 -22.78 -35.42 7.87
C LYS A 135 -21.63 -34.50 8.27
N GLY A 136 -21.37 -33.45 7.51
CA GLY A 136 -20.26 -32.54 7.73
C GLY A 136 -18.91 -33.09 7.32
N MET A 137 -18.86 -34.18 6.52
CA MET A 137 -17.62 -34.67 5.93
C MET A 137 -17.23 -33.77 4.76
N ILE A 138 -15.96 -33.36 4.72
CA ILE A 138 -15.43 -32.53 3.66
C ILE A 138 -15.36 -33.36 2.38
N ILE A 139 -16.09 -32.91 1.35
CA ILE A 139 -16.03 -33.49 0.00
C ILE A 139 -14.81 -32.89 -0.72
N ASP A 140 -14.64 -31.57 -0.65
CA ASP A 140 -13.48 -30.85 -1.18
C ASP A 140 -13.42 -29.42 -0.63
N SER A 141 -12.35 -28.70 -0.93
CA SER A 141 -12.20 -27.28 -0.57
C SER A 141 -11.37 -26.55 -1.62
N ILE A 142 -11.57 -25.20 -1.70
CA ILE A 142 -10.82 -24.37 -2.64
C ILE A 142 -9.33 -24.29 -2.28
N LYS A 143 -9.02 -24.46 -0.97
CA LYS A 143 -7.65 -24.56 -0.44
C LYS A 143 -7.52 -25.79 0.43
N HIS A 144 -6.67 -26.72 0.03
CA HIS A 144 -6.32 -27.88 0.85
C HIS A 144 -5.34 -27.48 1.95
N VAL A 145 -5.63 -27.85 3.18
CA VAL A 145 -4.79 -27.61 4.36
C VAL A 145 -4.41 -28.95 4.98
N SER A 146 -3.14 -29.33 4.85
CA SER A 146 -2.59 -30.56 5.42
C SER A 146 -2.09 -30.34 6.86
N ALA A 147 -1.81 -31.43 7.58
CA ALA A 147 -1.19 -31.42 8.91
C ALA A 147 0.16 -30.67 8.94
N GLN A 148 0.88 -30.61 7.83
CA GLN A 148 2.14 -29.85 7.71
C GLN A 148 1.91 -28.33 7.66
N MET A 149 0.73 -27.89 7.18
CA MET A 149 0.37 -26.46 7.03
C MET A 149 -0.35 -25.90 8.25
N SER A 150 -1.02 -26.75 9.04
CA SER A 150 -1.77 -26.35 10.22
C SER A 150 -1.71 -27.43 11.29
N SER A 151 -1.32 -27.02 12.50
CA SER A 151 -1.37 -27.88 13.70
C SER A 151 -2.77 -27.95 14.32
N VAL A 152 -3.71 -27.09 13.89
CA VAL A 152 -5.04 -26.97 14.50
C VAL A 152 -6.04 -27.92 13.87
N ARG A 153 -6.08 -27.97 12.52
CA ARG A 153 -6.97 -28.87 11.78
C ARG A 153 -6.48 -29.08 10.35
N GLU A 154 -6.88 -30.20 9.78
CA GLU A 154 -6.75 -30.46 8.36
C GLU A 154 -8.04 -30.08 7.63
N VAL A 155 -7.92 -29.55 6.41
CA VAL A 155 -9.04 -29.31 5.50
C VAL A 155 -8.73 -30.06 4.20
N LEU A 156 -9.11 -31.35 4.19
CA LEU A 156 -8.87 -32.29 3.10
C LEU A 156 -10.10 -33.16 2.86
N PRO A 157 -10.31 -33.67 1.65
CA PRO A 157 -11.39 -34.61 1.36
C PRO A 157 -11.40 -35.79 2.33
N GLY A 158 -12.58 -36.19 2.79
CA GLY A 158 -12.79 -37.28 3.76
C GLY A 158 -12.48 -36.95 5.22
N ARG A 159 -12.14 -35.71 5.55
CA ARG A 159 -12.01 -35.23 6.94
C ARG A 159 -13.33 -34.64 7.42
N GLN A 160 -13.58 -34.77 8.75
CA GLN A 160 -14.72 -34.12 9.39
C GLN A 160 -14.48 -32.62 9.49
N TYR A 161 -15.43 -31.81 9.05
CA TYR A 161 -15.41 -30.37 9.30
C TYR A 161 -15.71 -30.05 10.77
N PHE A 162 -14.96 -29.14 11.35
CA PHE A 162 -15.25 -28.55 12.66
C PHE A 162 -14.68 -27.13 12.75
N ILE A 163 -15.28 -26.30 13.58
CA ILE A 163 -14.81 -24.97 13.90
C ILE A 163 -13.84 -25.07 15.07
N PRO A 164 -12.55 -24.68 14.91
CA PRO A 164 -11.59 -24.77 15.99
C PRO A 164 -11.91 -23.78 17.10
N ASP A 165 -12.06 -24.26 18.33
CA ASP A 165 -12.16 -23.41 19.52
C ASP A 165 -10.75 -23.11 20.07
N THR A 166 -10.05 -22.19 19.40
CA THR A 166 -8.65 -21.87 19.74
C THR A 166 -8.51 -20.83 20.85
N MET A 167 -9.60 -20.14 21.24
CA MET A 167 -9.55 -19.00 22.16
C MET A 167 -10.55 -19.05 23.31
N ALA A 168 -11.34 -20.11 23.44
CA ALA A 168 -12.41 -20.27 24.44
C ALA A 168 -13.27 -18.99 24.62
N LYS A 169 -13.67 -18.40 23.49
CA LYS A 169 -14.49 -17.18 23.49
C LYS A 169 -15.95 -17.52 23.75
N GLN A 170 -16.61 -16.64 24.51
CA GLN A 170 -18.03 -16.76 24.83
C GLN A 170 -18.89 -16.22 23.68
N ASP A 171 -20.15 -16.66 23.64
CA ASP A 171 -21.16 -16.13 22.73
C ASP A 171 -21.70 -14.80 23.29
N PRO A 172 -21.52 -13.65 22.58
CA PRO A 172 -21.99 -12.36 23.07
C PRO A 172 -23.52 -12.25 23.12
N LEU A 173 -24.23 -13.14 22.39
CA LEU A 173 -25.70 -13.14 22.35
C LEU A 173 -26.35 -13.89 23.53
N ASN A 174 -25.58 -14.70 24.27
CA ASN A 174 -26.06 -15.59 25.33
C ASN A 174 -25.18 -15.50 26.59
N THR A 175 -24.81 -14.29 27.03
CA THR A 175 -24.04 -14.09 28.27
C THR A 175 -24.91 -13.42 29.33
N ASP A 176 -24.68 -13.76 30.61
CA ASP A 176 -25.27 -13.08 31.75
C ASP A 176 -24.27 -12.13 32.44
N LEU A 177 -24.71 -11.34 33.40
CA LEU A 177 -23.89 -10.38 34.12
C LEU A 177 -22.72 -11.05 34.85
N ALA A 178 -22.94 -12.21 35.44
CA ALA A 178 -21.89 -12.93 36.19
C ALA A 178 -20.81 -13.44 35.24
N GLY A 179 -21.20 -14.09 34.14
CA GLY A 179 -20.29 -14.55 33.08
C GLY A 179 -19.57 -13.41 32.41
N PHE A 180 -20.23 -12.28 32.13
CA PHE A 180 -19.63 -11.09 31.58
C PHE A 180 -18.54 -10.51 32.49
N SER A 181 -18.87 -10.30 33.77
CA SER A 181 -17.94 -9.76 34.75
C SER A 181 -16.73 -10.68 34.94
N ALA A 182 -16.94 -12.00 35.08
CA ALA A 182 -15.83 -12.96 35.18
C ALA A 182 -14.94 -12.94 33.95
N ALA A 183 -15.53 -12.99 32.75
CA ALA A 183 -14.77 -12.99 31.49
C ALA A 183 -13.88 -11.77 31.30
N LEU A 184 -14.28 -10.59 31.82
CA LEU A 184 -13.49 -9.38 31.70
C LEU A 184 -12.47 -9.25 32.84
N ARG A 185 -12.82 -9.57 34.09
CA ARG A 185 -11.94 -9.45 35.25
C ARG A 185 -10.77 -10.46 35.25
N ASP A 186 -10.97 -11.61 34.64
CA ASP A 186 -9.92 -12.64 34.48
C ASP A 186 -8.87 -12.28 33.43
N ARG A 187 -9.11 -11.23 32.62
CA ARG A 187 -8.17 -10.81 31.57
C ARG A 187 -7.36 -9.58 31.99
N PRO A 188 -6.03 -9.68 32.13
CA PRO A 188 -5.17 -8.54 32.44
C PRO A 188 -4.91 -7.70 31.16
N ALA A 189 -5.94 -7.00 30.69
CA ALA A 189 -5.90 -6.21 29.47
C ALA A 189 -6.78 -4.95 29.61
N PRO A 190 -6.55 -3.90 28.80
CA PRO A 190 -7.46 -2.77 28.67
C PRO A 190 -8.89 -3.23 28.35
N LEU A 191 -9.88 -2.53 28.87
CA LEU A 191 -11.30 -2.90 28.83
C LEU A 191 -11.79 -3.25 27.42
N GLY A 192 -11.54 -2.38 26.44
CA GLY A 192 -11.89 -2.67 25.04
C GLY A 192 -11.23 -3.95 24.54
N LYS A 193 -9.96 -4.19 24.92
CA LYS A 193 -9.23 -5.41 24.55
C LYS A 193 -9.78 -6.64 25.26
N ALA A 194 -10.15 -6.53 26.53
CA ALA A 194 -10.77 -7.62 27.29
C ALA A 194 -12.09 -8.06 26.64
N ILE A 195 -12.94 -7.12 26.20
CA ILE A 195 -14.21 -7.42 25.52
C ILE A 195 -13.98 -8.23 24.24
N TYR A 196 -13.19 -7.73 23.26
CA TYR A 196 -13.06 -8.46 22.00
C TYR A 196 -12.23 -9.75 22.09
N LEU A 197 -11.43 -9.93 23.14
CA LEU A 197 -10.75 -11.19 23.40
C LEU A 197 -11.65 -12.23 24.08
N SER A 198 -12.69 -11.79 24.79
CA SER A 198 -13.59 -12.67 25.52
C SER A 198 -14.79 -13.15 24.70
N TYR A 199 -15.19 -12.38 23.68
CA TYR A 199 -16.40 -12.65 22.91
C TYR A 199 -16.14 -12.93 21.43
N THR A 200 -16.84 -13.96 20.91
CA THR A 200 -16.76 -14.35 19.49
C THR A 200 -17.35 -13.26 18.60
N GLY A 201 -16.70 -12.99 17.47
CA GLY A 201 -17.21 -12.08 16.44
C GLY A 201 -17.14 -10.59 16.78
N VAL A 202 -16.65 -10.24 17.96
CA VAL A 202 -16.51 -8.84 18.40
C VAL A 202 -15.18 -8.28 17.90
N SER A 203 -15.23 -7.17 17.17
CA SER A 203 -14.04 -6.44 16.71
C SER A 203 -13.57 -5.41 17.76
N PRO A 204 -12.32 -4.91 17.66
CA PRO A 204 -11.87 -3.78 18.48
C PRO A 204 -12.80 -2.56 18.38
N VAL A 205 -13.30 -2.25 17.17
CA VAL A 205 -14.21 -1.11 16.93
C VAL A 205 -15.53 -1.31 17.68
N ALA A 206 -16.11 -2.50 17.61
CA ALA A 206 -17.35 -2.83 18.34
C ALA A 206 -17.14 -2.80 19.87
N ALA A 207 -15.98 -3.27 20.35
CA ALA A 207 -15.65 -3.21 21.77
C ALA A 207 -15.44 -1.77 22.28
N GLU A 208 -14.79 -0.93 21.48
CA GLU A 208 -14.64 0.50 21.78
C GLU A 208 -15.98 1.23 21.78
N GLU A 209 -16.88 0.88 20.85
CA GLU A 209 -18.24 1.42 20.82
C GLU A 209 -19.04 1.08 22.08
N VAL A 210 -18.97 -0.16 22.54
CA VAL A 210 -19.61 -0.56 23.81
C VAL A 210 -19.07 0.23 25.00
N CYS A 211 -17.75 0.45 25.07
CA CYS A 211 -17.14 1.29 26.10
C CYS A 211 -17.62 2.76 25.99
N CYS A 212 -17.68 3.29 24.78
CA CYS A 212 -18.13 4.65 24.51
C CYS A 212 -19.60 4.84 24.91
N LEU A 213 -20.48 3.90 24.57
CA LEU A 213 -21.89 3.90 24.98
C LEU A 213 -22.06 3.85 26.50
N ALA A 214 -21.14 3.19 27.20
CA ALA A 214 -21.10 3.16 28.65
C ALA A 214 -20.44 4.41 29.28
N GLY A 215 -19.89 5.34 28.49
CA GLY A 215 -19.16 6.49 28.99
C GLY A 215 -17.85 6.11 29.70
N LEU A 216 -17.24 4.97 29.35
CA LEU A 216 -16.02 4.43 29.96
C LEU A 216 -14.85 4.55 29.00
N ASP A 217 -13.66 4.85 29.55
CA ASP A 217 -12.42 4.81 28.77
C ASP A 217 -12.03 3.35 28.48
N SER A 218 -11.94 2.99 27.21
CA SER A 218 -11.56 1.64 26.76
C SER A 218 -10.14 1.21 27.18
N SER A 219 -9.30 2.16 27.60
CA SER A 219 -7.94 1.92 28.12
C SER A 219 -7.90 1.49 29.59
N MET A 220 -8.96 1.72 30.37
CA MET A 220 -9.08 1.28 31.75
C MET A 220 -9.00 -0.25 31.86
N THR A 221 -8.68 -0.78 33.04
CA THR A 221 -8.76 -2.23 33.30
C THR A 221 -10.09 -2.62 33.92
N ALA A 222 -10.60 -3.82 33.60
CA ALA A 222 -11.85 -4.31 34.18
C ALA A 222 -11.81 -4.45 35.72
N LYS A 223 -10.60 -4.50 36.31
CA LYS A 223 -10.42 -4.57 37.76
C LYS A 223 -10.69 -3.24 38.45
N ASP A 224 -10.51 -2.13 37.75
CA ASP A 224 -10.70 -0.77 38.27
C ASP A 224 -12.18 -0.37 38.27
N LEU A 225 -13.06 -1.16 37.65
CA LEU A 225 -14.49 -0.90 37.58
C LEU A 225 -15.18 -1.32 38.88
N SER A 226 -16.02 -0.42 39.42
CA SER A 226 -16.97 -0.79 40.47
C SER A 226 -18.04 -1.75 39.91
N ASP A 227 -18.79 -2.42 40.80
CA ASP A 227 -19.86 -3.33 40.40
C ASP A 227 -21.01 -2.59 39.66
N ASP A 228 -21.27 -1.33 40.02
CA ASP A 228 -22.24 -0.49 39.32
C ASP A 228 -21.78 -0.14 37.92
N MET A 229 -20.50 0.24 37.75
CA MET A 229 -19.91 0.52 36.42
C MET A 229 -19.92 -0.74 35.56
N MET A 230 -19.58 -1.90 36.11
CA MET A 230 -19.63 -3.19 35.42
C MET A 230 -21.05 -3.55 35.00
N THR A 231 -22.02 -3.33 35.85
CA THR A 231 -23.44 -3.56 35.54
C THR A 231 -23.92 -2.61 34.44
N HIS A 232 -23.50 -1.36 34.47
CA HIS A 232 -23.82 -0.38 33.42
C HIS A 232 -23.19 -0.77 32.08
N LEU A 233 -21.91 -1.15 32.07
CA LEU A 233 -21.22 -1.65 30.88
C LEU A 233 -21.92 -2.88 30.29
N TYR A 234 -22.30 -3.83 31.13
CA TYR A 234 -23.06 -5.02 30.72
C TYR A 234 -24.40 -4.66 30.07
N ARG A 235 -25.15 -3.69 30.62
CA ARG A 235 -26.39 -3.21 30.01
C ARG A 235 -26.19 -2.61 28.63
N GLN A 236 -25.12 -1.81 28.45
CA GLN A 236 -24.77 -1.24 27.14
C GLN A 236 -24.30 -2.33 26.15
N PHE A 237 -23.57 -3.32 26.64
CA PHE A 237 -23.21 -4.50 25.87
C PHE A 237 -24.46 -5.26 25.40
N CYS A 238 -25.37 -5.56 26.27
CA CYS A 238 -26.65 -6.21 25.91
C CYS A 238 -27.43 -5.36 24.90
N TYR A 239 -27.59 -4.06 25.13
CA TYR A 239 -28.29 -3.14 24.22
C TYR A 239 -27.67 -3.15 22.82
N TYR A 240 -26.35 -3.14 22.73
CA TYR A 240 -25.63 -3.19 21.45
C TYR A 240 -25.87 -4.52 20.71
N PHE A 241 -25.82 -5.65 21.41
CA PHE A 241 -26.04 -6.97 20.81
C PHE A 241 -27.52 -7.35 20.60
N GLU A 242 -28.46 -6.69 21.28
CA GLU A 242 -29.91 -6.80 20.98
C GLU A 242 -30.21 -6.35 19.54
N GLN A 243 -29.52 -5.32 19.02
CA GLN A 243 -29.68 -4.89 17.64
C GLN A 243 -29.24 -5.99 16.65
N VAL A 244 -28.21 -6.75 16.99
CA VAL A 244 -27.74 -7.90 16.18
C VAL A 244 -28.81 -9.01 16.22
N LYS A 245 -29.37 -9.35 17.38
CA LYS A 245 -30.42 -10.36 17.52
C LYS A 245 -31.66 -10.02 16.71
N HIS A 246 -32.07 -8.77 16.73
CA HIS A 246 -33.24 -8.30 15.98
C HIS A 246 -32.95 -8.04 14.49
N GLY A 247 -31.68 -8.12 14.06
CA GLY A 247 -31.29 -7.83 12.71
C GLY A 247 -31.49 -6.37 12.31
N SER A 248 -31.37 -5.44 13.26
CA SER A 248 -31.55 -4.00 13.05
C SER A 248 -30.22 -3.39 12.68
N PHE A 249 -29.83 -3.46 11.40
CA PHE A 249 -28.56 -2.99 10.91
C PHE A 249 -28.71 -1.67 10.15
N THR A 250 -27.71 -0.79 10.28
CA THR A 250 -27.56 0.48 9.54
C THR A 250 -26.14 0.56 8.98
N PRO A 251 -25.84 -0.21 7.92
CA PRO A 251 -24.50 -0.30 7.37
C PRO A 251 -23.99 1.06 6.92
N ALA A 252 -22.77 1.43 7.30
CA ALA A 252 -22.16 2.70 6.92
C ALA A 252 -20.65 2.59 6.70
N ILE A 253 -20.13 3.39 5.75
CA ILE A 253 -18.69 3.65 5.58
C ILE A 253 -18.36 4.99 6.23
N TYR A 254 -17.24 5.03 6.93
CA TYR A 254 -16.67 6.22 7.57
C TYR A 254 -15.46 6.69 6.77
N TYR A 255 -15.45 7.96 6.35
CA TYR A 255 -14.42 8.54 5.50
C TYR A 255 -13.58 9.56 6.25
N SER A 256 -12.28 9.52 6.02
CA SER A 256 -11.32 10.59 6.37
C SER A 256 -10.99 11.34 5.09
N GLY A 257 -11.55 12.53 4.90
CA GLY A 257 -11.56 13.19 3.58
C GLY A 257 -12.30 12.34 2.54
N SER A 258 -11.65 12.01 1.43
CA SER A 258 -12.16 11.12 0.38
C SER A 258 -11.88 9.62 0.64
N ASP A 259 -10.94 9.31 1.53
CA ASP A 259 -10.47 7.93 1.72
C ASP A 259 -11.38 7.15 2.69
N PRO A 260 -11.88 5.95 2.33
CA PRO A 260 -12.66 5.11 3.22
C PRO A 260 -11.79 4.56 4.35
N LYS A 261 -12.02 5.06 5.57
CA LYS A 261 -11.29 4.69 6.79
C LYS A 261 -11.67 3.31 7.28
N ASP A 262 -12.96 3.13 7.55
CA ASP A 262 -13.54 1.90 8.09
C ASP A 262 -15.02 1.78 7.73
N PHE A 263 -15.62 0.63 8.03
CA PHE A 263 -17.06 0.42 7.89
C PHE A 263 -17.61 -0.38 9.07
N SER A 264 -18.92 -0.28 9.31
CA SER A 264 -19.62 -1.05 10.33
C SER A 264 -21.04 -1.33 9.89
N ALA A 265 -21.60 -2.45 10.38
CA ALA A 265 -23.02 -2.78 10.21
C ALA A 265 -23.93 -2.09 11.24
N LEU A 266 -23.37 -1.60 12.35
CA LEU A 266 -24.05 -0.81 13.38
C LEU A 266 -23.43 0.58 13.48
N PRO A 267 -24.15 1.58 14.01
CA PRO A 267 -23.60 2.91 14.24
C PRO A 267 -22.36 2.88 15.13
N VAL A 268 -21.38 3.72 14.84
CA VAL A 268 -20.14 3.88 15.61
C VAL A 268 -20.01 5.32 16.04
N SER A 269 -20.32 5.60 17.32
CA SER A 269 -20.38 6.96 17.86
C SER A 269 -19.00 7.60 18.06
N HIS A 270 -17.98 6.78 18.37
CA HIS A 270 -16.61 7.28 18.50
C HIS A 270 -15.96 7.67 17.14
N TYR A 271 -16.64 7.40 16.02
CA TYR A 271 -16.26 7.89 14.68
C TYR A 271 -16.99 9.19 14.28
N SER A 272 -17.53 9.95 15.24
CA SER A 272 -18.28 11.19 14.98
C SER A 272 -17.51 12.25 14.19
N ALA A 273 -16.16 12.24 14.23
CA ALA A 273 -15.32 13.15 13.47
C ALA A 273 -15.18 12.76 11.97
N TYR A 274 -15.63 11.56 11.57
CA TYR A 274 -15.54 11.09 10.20
C TYR A 274 -16.85 11.31 9.46
N ARG A 275 -16.77 11.61 8.15
CA ARG A 275 -17.97 11.67 7.30
C ARG A 275 -18.57 10.27 7.18
N ARG A 276 -19.85 10.12 7.58
CA ARG A 276 -20.60 8.87 7.52
C ARG A 276 -21.44 8.81 6.26
N GLN A 277 -21.34 7.70 5.53
CA GLN A 277 -22.22 7.39 4.39
C GLN A 277 -22.94 6.07 4.67
N GLU A 278 -24.28 6.11 4.74
CA GLU A 278 -25.13 4.95 4.97
C GLU A 278 -25.46 4.21 3.69
N PHE A 279 -25.68 2.90 3.82
CA PHE A 279 -26.07 2.01 2.74
C PHE A 279 -27.31 1.20 3.15
N THR A 280 -28.16 0.90 2.18
CA THR A 280 -29.31 0.01 2.38
C THR A 280 -28.94 -1.46 2.27
N SER A 281 -27.78 -1.77 1.66
CA SER A 281 -27.27 -3.11 1.40
C SER A 281 -25.83 -3.24 1.94
N VAL A 282 -25.58 -4.29 2.71
CA VAL A 282 -24.22 -4.66 3.16
C VAL A 282 -23.35 -5.05 1.96
N SER A 283 -23.93 -5.71 0.96
CA SER A 283 -23.21 -6.07 -0.28
C SER A 283 -22.76 -4.83 -1.06
N GLU A 284 -23.60 -3.81 -1.15
CA GLU A 284 -23.24 -2.52 -1.78
C GLU A 284 -22.13 -1.81 -1.00
N LEU A 285 -22.26 -1.74 0.33
CA LEU A 285 -21.22 -1.22 1.21
C LEU A 285 -19.89 -1.92 0.98
N LEU A 286 -19.89 -3.27 1.02
CA LEU A 286 -18.68 -4.07 0.85
C LEU A 286 -18.07 -3.88 -0.55
N SER A 287 -18.90 -3.88 -1.60
CA SER A 287 -18.42 -3.65 -2.96
C SER A 287 -17.78 -2.26 -3.12
N THR A 288 -18.39 -1.22 -2.54
CA THR A 288 -17.88 0.16 -2.57
C THR A 288 -16.58 0.29 -1.78
N TYR A 289 -16.56 -0.16 -0.54
CA TYR A 289 -15.38 -0.07 0.33
C TYR A 289 -14.18 -0.84 -0.23
N TYR A 290 -14.42 -2.05 -0.72
CA TYR A 290 -13.35 -2.91 -1.22
C TYR A 290 -12.98 -2.66 -2.69
N ALA A 291 -13.82 -1.98 -3.49
CA ALA A 291 -13.44 -1.57 -4.84
C ALA A 291 -12.17 -0.70 -4.81
N VAL A 292 -12.13 0.30 -3.93
CA VAL A 292 -10.96 1.17 -3.73
C VAL A 292 -9.77 0.37 -3.18
N LYS A 293 -9.98 -0.41 -2.10
CA LYS A 293 -8.91 -1.21 -1.48
C LYS A 293 -8.40 -2.36 -2.35
N ASN A 294 -9.26 -2.99 -3.14
CA ASN A 294 -8.85 -4.07 -4.04
C ASN A 294 -7.96 -3.54 -5.15
N THR A 295 -8.31 -2.42 -5.75
CA THR A 295 -7.50 -1.77 -6.78
C THR A 295 -6.12 -1.42 -6.22
N MET A 296 -6.05 -0.76 -5.06
CA MET A 296 -4.78 -0.44 -4.40
C MET A 296 -3.96 -1.69 -4.02
N THR A 297 -4.60 -2.73 -3.51
CA THR A 297 -3.91 -3.98 -3.13
C THR A 297 -3.38 -4.72 -4.36
N ARG A 298 -4.17 -4.80 -5.45
CA ARG A 298 -3.72 -5.37 -6.73
C ARG A 298 -2.54 -4.58 -7.32
N ILE A 299 -2.62 -3.27 -7.31
CA ILE A 299 -1.54 -2.40 -7.77
C ILE A 299 -0.29 -2.63 -6.92
N ARG A 300 -0.41 -2.67 -5.60
CA ARG A 300 0.72 -2.96 -4.70
C ARG A 300 1.34 -4.33 -4.96
N GLN A 301 0.54 -5.39 -5.13
CA GLN A 301 1.03 -6.74 -5.44
C GLN A 301 1.72 -6.78 -6.81
N LYS A 302 1.09 -6.21 -7.85
CA LYS A 302 1.68 -6.14 -9.20
C LYS A 302 2.89 -5.22 -9.28
N SER A 303 2.98 -4.21 -8.42
CA SER A 303 4.14 -3.32 -8.33
C SER A 303 5.30 -3.87 -7.49
N ALA A 304 5.10 -4.97 -6.75
CA ALA A 304 6.11 -5.51 -5.83
C ALA A 304 7.46 -5.79 -6.53
N ASP A 305 7.43 -6.41 -7.71
CA ASP A 305 8.63 -6.69 -8.48
C ASP A 305 9.34 -5.41 -8.95
N LEU A 306 8.55 -4.40 -9.40
CA LEU A 306 9.09 -3.11 -9.81
C LEU A 306 9.70 -2.35 -8.63
N ARG A 307 9.02 -2.37 -7.47
CA ARG A 307 9.54 -1.79 -6.22
C ARG A 307 10.85 -2.45 -5.79
N HIS A 308 10.94 -3.77 -5.89
CA HIS A 308 12.17 -4.51 -5.57
C HIS A 308 13.33 -4.11 -6.51
N VAL A 309 13.08 -3.97 -7.81
CA VAL A 309 14.07 -3.49 -8.77
C VAL A 309 14.58 -2.09 -8.41
N VAL A 310 13.65 -1.15 -8.16
CA VAL A 310 13.98 0.24 -7.79
C VAL A 310 14.75 0.29 -6.48
N GLN A 311 14.29 -0.41 -5.45
CA GLN A 311 14.95 -0.45 -4.14
C GLN A 311 16.38 -1.01 -4.23
N THR A 312 16.56 -2.12 -4.98
CA THR A 312 17.89 -2.71 -5.19
C THR A 312 18.83 -1.76 -5.93
N ALA A 313 18.32 -1.04 -6.94
CA ALA A 313 19.09 -0.05 -7.67
C ALA A 313 19.46 1.15 -6.78
N LEU A 314 18.51 1.66 -5.97
CA LEU A 314 18.76 2.74 -5.00
C LEU A 314 19.85 2.37 -3.99
N GLU A 315 19.78 1.19 -3.41
CA GLU A 315 20.80 0.72 -2.44
C GLU A 315 22.19 0.63 -3.06
N ARG A 316 22.28 0.14 -4.31
CA ARG A 316 23.54 0.09 -5.05
C ARG A 316 24.08 1.48 -5.35
N SER A 317 23.24 2.41 -5.82
CA SER A 317 23.64 3.77 -6.12
C SER A 317 24.06 4.54 -4.87
N ARG A 318 23.36 4.38 -3.75
CA ARG A 318 23.73 4.99 -2.46
C ARG A 318 25.07 4.46 -1.94
N LYS A 319 25.31 3.15 -1.98
CA LYS A 319 26.61 2.54 -1.61
C LYS A 319 27.73 3.04 -2.50
N LYS A 320 27.48 3.17 -3.81
CA LYS A 320 28.45 3.74 -4.77
C LYS A 320 28.76 5.19 -4.44
N TYR A 321 27.74 6.00 -4.17
CA TYR A 321 27.88 7.40 -3.80
C TYR A 321 28.72 7.59 -2.53
N ASP A 322 28.43 6.82 -1.48
CA ASP A 322 29.18 6.86 -0.22
C ASP A 322 30.65 6.47 -0.40
N LEU A 323 30.92 5.47 -1.26
CA LEU A 323 32.29 5.06 -1.58
C LEU A 323 33.02 6.16 -2.34
N GLN A 324 32.38 6.77 -3.33
CA GLN A 324 32.95 7.88 -4.11
C GLN A 324 33.24 9.09 -3.21
N LEU A 325 32.35 9.43 -2.28
CA LEU A 325 32.59 10.52 -1.33
C LEU A 325 33.78 10.23 -0.41
N ARG A 326 33.94 8.99 0.08
CA ARG A 326 35.14 8.61 0.88
C ARG A 326 36.40 8.75 0.06
N GLN A 327 36.40 8.24 -1.16
CA GLN A 327 37.55 8.35 -2.06
C GLN A 327 37.87 9.81 -2.41
N LEU A 328 36.87 10.68 -2.55
CA LEU A 328 37.07 12.11 -2.79
C LEU A 328 37.75 12.79 -1.60
N ARG A 329 37.29 12.50 -0.36
CA ARG A 329 37.92 13.01 0.87
C ARG A 329 39.39 12.61 0.99
N ASP A 330 39.74 11.38 0.59
CA ASP A 330 41.14 10.92 0.59
C ASP A 330 42.05 11.74 -0.34
N THR A 331 41.44 12.47 -1.28
CA THR A 331 42.18 13.34 -2.23
C THR A 331 42.25 14.79 -1.76
N GLU A 332 41.58 15.21 -0.69
CA GLU A 332 41.54 16.60 -0.20
C GLU A 332 42.95 17.11 0.18
N ASN A 333 43.75 16.24 0.77
CA ASN A 333 45.11 16.56 1.20
C ASN A 333 46.16 16.34 0.10
N ARG A 334 45.79 16.29 -1.19
CA ARG A 334 46.74 16.01 -2.30
C ARG A 334 47.84 17.03 -2.45
N ASP A 335 47.56 18.31 -2.17
CA ASP A 335 48.54 19.39 -2.33
C ASP A 335 49.72 19.24 -1.36
N LYS A 336 49.55 18.58 -0.22
CA LYS A 336 50.63 18.17 0.68
C LYS A 336 51.72 17.40 -0.05
N PHE A 337 51.36 16.48 -0.95
CA PHE A 337 52.34 15.67 -1.67
C PHE A 337 53.10 16.48 -2.75
N LYS A 338 52.43 17.49 -3.36
CA LYS A 338 53.10 18.45 -4.25
C LYS A 338 54.15 19.24 -3.47
N ILE A 339 53.74 19.81 -2.33
CA ILE A 339 54.63 20.60 -1.44
C ILE A 339 55.81 19.72 -0.98
N TYR A 340 55.57 18.48 -0.58
CA TYR A 340 56.65 17.56 -0.17
C TYR A 340 57.66 17.32 -1.30
N GLY A 341 57.18 17.07 -2.53
CA GLY A 341 58.06 16.92 -3.71
C GLY A 341 58.90 18.17 -4.00
N GLU A 342 58.28 19.36 -3.89
CA GLU A 342 58.97 20.65 -4.10
C GLU A 342 60.02 20.92 -3.02
N LEU A 343 59.71 20.68 -1.75
CA LEU A 343 60.64 20.86 -0.63
C LEU A 343 61.80 19.86 -0.71
N ILE A 344 61.60 18.62 -1.12
CA ILE A 344 62.68 17.65 -1.32
C ILE A 344 63.59 18.12 -2.46
N ASN A 345 63.05 18.62 -3.57
CA ASN A 345 63.86 19.16 -4.67
C ASN A 345 64.68 20.41 -4.26
N THR A 346 64.13 21.23 -3.33
CA THR A 346 64.78 22.47 -2.88
C THR A 346 65.85 22.22 -1.83
N TYR A 347 65.59 21.33 -0.87
CA TYR A 347 66.46 21.13 0.31
C TYR A 347 67.14 19.77 0.34
N GLY A 348 66.79 18.84 -0.57
CA GLY A 348 67.24 17.46 -0.55
C GLY A 348 68.69 17.23 -1.05
N TYR A 349 69.36 18.26 -1.59
CA TYR A 349 70.74 18.14 -2.18
C TYR A 349 71.82 17.82 -1.15
N ASN A 350 71.58 18.11 0.16
CA ASN A 350 72.54 17.84 1.25
C ASN A 350 72.18 16.64 2.10
N LEU A 351 71.17 15.87 1.68
CA LEU A 351 70.75 14.70 2.46
C LEU A 351 71.67 13.50 2.27
N PRO A 352 71.97 12.72 3.35
CA PRO A 352 72.65 11.42 3.23
C PRO A 352 71.83 10.47 2.34
N GLU A 353 72.52 9.52 1.68
CA GLU A 353 71.85 8.52 0.83
C GLU A 353 70.84 7.61 1.54
N ASP A 354 70.98 7.46 2.85
CA ASP A 354 70.13 6.62 3.74
C ASP A 354 69.15 7.43 4.60
N ALA A 355 68.90 8.71 4.28
CA ALA A 355 68.03 9.57 5.05
C ALA A 355 66.58 9.02 5.07
N SER A 356 66.00 8.95 6.30
CA SER A 356 64.61 8.48 6.50
C SER A 356 63.58 9.61 6.54
N GLU A 357 64.04 10.85 6.68
CA GLU A 357 63.16 12.04 6.76
C GLU A 357 63.93 13.30 6.35
N LEU A 358 63.20 14.31 5.89
CA LEU A 358 63.67 15.65 5.64
C LEU A 358 62.85 16.63 6.49
N THR A 359 63.52 17.39 7.34
CA THR A 359 62.90 18.55 8.02
C THR A 359 63.27 19.83 7.28
N ALA A 360 62.27 20.51 6.74
CA ALA A 360 62.46 21.70 5.92
C ALA A 360 61.40 22.77 6.25
N LEU A 361 61.74 24.02 6.01
CA LEU A 361 60.79 25.14 6.11
C LEU A 361 59.88 25.11 4.89
N ASN A 362 58.57 24.99 5.16
CA ASN A 362 57.53 25.14 4.14
C ASN A 362 57.38 26.64 3.81
N TYR A 363 57.91 27.09 2.68
CA TYR A 363 57.87 28.48 2.27
C TYR A 363 56.47 28.99 1.89
N TYR A 364 55.46 28.11 1.80
CA TYR A 364 54.02 28.50 1.61
C TYR A 364 53.35 28.88 2.92
N THR A 365 53.65 28.16 4.04
CA THR A 365 53.01 28.39 5.35
C THR A 365 53.91 28.99 6.40
N ASN A 366 55.21 29.10 6.10
CA ASN A 366 56.28 29.52 7.01
C ASN A 366 56.42 28.64 8.26
N GLU A 367 56.01 27.36 8.17
CA GLU A 367 56.08 26.35 9.23
C GLU A 367 57.12 25.26 8.88
N THR A 368 57.76 24.68 9.88
CA THR A 368 58.66 23.55 9.69
C THR A 368 57.87 22.27 9.50
N VAL A 369 58.16 21.55 8.41
CA VAL A 369 57.50 20.28 8.06
C VAL A 369 58.51 19.16 8.00
N THR A 370 58.23 18.01 8.62
CA THR A 370 59.00 16.77 8.52
C THR A 370 58.40 15.88 7.44
N ILE A 371 59.18 15.56 6.42
CA ILE A 371 58.78 14.78 5.24
C ILE A 371 59.40 13.39 5.34
N PRO A 372 58.64 12.30 5.41
CA PRO A 372 59.14 10.94 5.40
C PRO A 372 59.79 10.61 4.04
N LEU A 373 60.96 9.98 4.07
CA LEU A 373 61.71 9.55 2.87
C LEU A 373 61.85 8.02 2.85
N ASP A 374 61.84 7.46 1.66
CA ASP A 374 62.15 6.06 1.41
C ASP A 374 63.67 5.91 1.26
N LYS A 375 64.33 5.21 2.18
CA LYS A 375 65.78 5.00 2.24
C LYS A 375 66.36 4.30 1.02
N ASN A 376 65.52 3.58 0.25
CA ASN A 376 65.92 2.89 -0.97
C ASN A 376 65.90 3.78 -2.22
N LEU A 377 65.50 5.04 -2.07
CA LEU A 377 65.38 5.99 -3.16
C LEU A 377 66.31 7.20 -2.95
N THR A 378 66.86 7.69 -4.00
CA THR A 378 67.56 8.98 -3.97
C THR A 378 66.61 10.11 -3.59
N PRO A 379 67.08 11.29 -3.13
CA PRO A 379 66.22 12.44 -2.89
C PRO A 379 65.31 12.79 -4.08
N GLN A 380 65.86 12.77 -5.29
CA GLN A 380 65.10 12.98 -6.53
C GLN A 380 64.05 11.88 -6.76
N GLY A 381 64.39 10.61 -6.46
CA GLY A 381 63.45 9.47 -6.51
C GLY A 381 62.29 9.64 -5.53
N ASN A 382 62.56 10.13 -4.31
CA ASN A 382 61.54 10.46 -3.30
C ASN A 382 60.63 11.62 -3.76
N ALA A 383 61.22 12.70 -4.30
CA ALA A 383 60.45 13.81 -4.85
C ALA A 383 59.51 13.32 -5.98
N GLN A 384 60.03 12.51 -6.90
CA GLN A 384 59.23 11.93 -7.98
C GLN A 384 58.10 11.01 -7.46
N LYS A 385 58.36 10.24 -6.42
CA LYS A 385 57.33 9.41 -5.74
C LYS A 385 56.19 10.28 -5.21
N TYR A 386 56.50 11.41 -4.56
CA TYR A 386 55.48 12.34 -4.05
C TYR A 386 54.75 13.06 -5.19
N PHE A 387 55.40 13.49 -6.26
CA PHE A 387 54.74 14.06 -7.45
C PHE A 387 53.83 13.05 -8.14
N ASN A 388 54.24 11.79 -8.24
CA ASN A 388 53.41 10.73 -8.79
C ASN A 388 52.15 10.51 -7.92
N LYS A 389 52.29 10.56 -6.59
CA LYS A 389 51.16 10.45 -5.65
C LYS A 389 50.20 11.64 -5.79
N TYR A 390 50.71 12.86 -5.88
CA TYR A 390 49.93 14.07 -6.16
C TYR A 390 49.16 13.94 -7.48
N ASN A 391 49.83 13.62 -8.56
CA ASN A 391 49.22 13.50 -9.88
C ASN A 391 48.13 12.40 -9.92
N LYS A 392 48.35 11.28 -9.25
CA LYS A 392 47.35 10.22 -9.12
C LYS A 392 46.12 10.74 -8.38
N GLN A 393 46.27 11.40 -7.23
CA GLN A 393 45.17 11.92 -6.44
C GLN A 393 44.45 13.07 -7.17
N LYS A 394 45.15 13.94 -7.89
CA LYS A 394 44.58 15.01 -8.72
C LYS A 394 43.65 14.43 -9.79
N ARG A 395 44.10 13.44 -10.56
CA ARG A 395 43.30 12.76 -11.58
C ARG A 395 42.09 12.06 -10.97
N THR A 396 42.26 11.44 -9.78
CA THR A 396 41.17 10.80 -9.04
C THR A 396 40.13 11.83 -8.61
N TYR A 397 40.55 12.98 -8.10
CA TYR A 397 39.65 14.08 -7.69
C TYR A 397 38.85 14.59 -8.89
N GLU A 398 39.47 14.89 -10.01
CA GLU A 398 38.84 15.40 -11.23
C GLU A 398 37.82 14.40 -11.79
N ALA A 399 38.16 13.09 -11.82
CA ALA A 399 37.25 12.04 -12.26
C ALA A 399 36.07 11.82 -11.32
N LEU A 400 36.32 11.83 -9.99
CA LEU A 400 35.29 11.58 -9.01
C LEU A 400 34.29 12.74 -8.89
N SER A 401 34.71 13.98 -9.08
CA SER A 401 33.83 15.15 -9.00
C SER A 401 32.64 15.06 -9.96
N GLY A 402 32.89 14.65 -11.21
CA GLY A 402 31.80 14.43 -12.18
C GLY A 402 30.97 13.16 -11.87
N LEU A 403 31.64 12.05 -11.51
CA LEU A 403 30.95 10.78 -11.22
C LEU A 403 30.05 10.83 -10.00
N ILE A 404 30.36 11.66 -9.02
CA ILE A 404 29.52 11.86 -7.82
C ILE A 404 28.21 12.55 -8.20
N GLU A 405 28.28 13.56 -9.06
CA GLU A 405 27.09 14.28 -9.54
C GLU A 405 26.19 13.35 -10.37
N ASP A 406 26.75 12.59 -11.30
CA ASP A 406 26.02 11.57 -12.07
C ASP A 406 25.33 10.54 -11.15
N THR A 407 26.04 10.10 -10.09
CA THR A 407 25.48 9.11 -9.15
C THR A 407 24.37 9.72 -8.28
N ALA A 408 24.48 11.01 -7.91
CA ALA A 408 23.44 11.74 -7.21
C ALA A 408 22.18 11.90 -8.08
N ASP A 409 22.38 12.16 -9.39
CA ASP A 409 21.27 12.22 -10.35
C ASP A 409 20.58 10.87 -10.55
N ASP A 410 21.34 9.77 -10.56
CA ASP A 410 20.79 8.42 -10.56
C ASP A 410 19.91 8.15 -9.33
N ILE A 411 20.36 8.58 -8.16
CA ILE A 411 19.59 8.43 -6.91
C ILE A 411 18.30 9.24 -6.99
N ARG A 412 18.37 10.53 -7.36
CA ARG A 412 17.19 11.40 -7.51
C ARG A 412 16.16 10.81 -8.50
N TYR A 413 16.64 10.30 -9.62
CA TYR A 413 15.80 9.66 -10.63
C TYR A 413 15.10 8.39 -10.10
N LEU A 414 15.83 7.51 -9.40
CA LEU A 414 15.23 6.31 -8.83
C LEU A 414 14.24 6.64 -7.70
N GLU A 415 14.48 7.71 -6.94
CA GLU A 415 13.54 8.20 -5.94
C GLU A 415 12.26 8.77 -6.58
N SER A 416 12.35 9.44 -7.73
CA SER A 416 11.16 9.89 -8.46
C SER A 416 10.35 8.72 -9.02
N ILE A 417 10.99 7.65 -9.50
CA ILE A 417 10.28 6.42 -9.91
C ILE A 417 9.62 5.74 -8.71
N SER A 418 10.28 5.73 -7.54
CA SER A 418 9.66 5.21 -6.31
C SER A 418 8.37 5.98 -5.97
N ASN A 419 8.39 7.30 -6.05
CA ASN A 419 7.21 8.15 -5.87
C ASN A 419 6.13 7.85 -6.93
N SER A 420 6.50 7.65 -8.20
CA SER A 420 5.57 7.27 -9.26
C SER A 420 4.86 5.93 -8.98
N LEU A 421 5.57 4.95 -8.38
CA LEU A 421 4.96 3.68 -7.94
C LEU A 421 3.98 3.86 -6.77
N ASP A 422 4.12 4.91 -5.96
CA ASP A 422 3.19 5.25 -4.88
C ASP A 422 1.93 5.99 -5.39
N ILE A 423 2.06 6.71 -6.49
CA ILE A 423 0.98 7.45 -7.15
C ILE A 423 0.15 6.56 -8.10
N ALA A 424 0.72 5.47 -8.63
CA ALA A 424 0.08 4.61 -9.62
C ALA A 424 -1.31 4.12 -9.16
N GLN A 425 -2.34 4.34 -9.99
CA GLN A 425 -3.74 4.01 -9.70
C GLN A 425 -4.25 2.79 -10.46
N ASN A 426 -3.61 2.40 -11.55
CA ASN A 426 -4.04 1.30 -12.42
C ASN A 426 -2.86 0.52 -13.02
N GLU A 427 -3.17 -0.55 -13.75
CA GLU A 427 -2.15 -1.41 -14.36
C GLU A 427 -1.40 -0.73 -15.51
N ASP A 428 -2.06 0.17 -16.25
CA ASP A 428 -1.43 0.91 -17.34
C ASP A 428 -0.36 1.87 -16.82
N ASP A 429 -0.56 2.44 -15.62
CA ASP A 429 0.45 3.26 -14.94
C ASP A 429 1.69 2.42 -14.62
N LEU A 430 1.51 1.19 -14.10
CA LEU A 430 2.63 0.28 -13.83
C LEU A 430 3.35 -0.17 -15.10
N LEU A 431 2.62 -0.36 -16.21
CA LEU A 431 3.21 -0.69 -17.50
C LEU A 431 4.07 0.46 -18.02
N GLN A 432 3.64 1.71 -17.85
CA GLN A 432 4.40 2.88 -18.25
C GLN A 432 5.68 3.06 -17.41
N ILE A 433 5.59 2.88 -16.08
CA ILE A 433 6.76 2.90 -15.19
C ILE A 433 7.75 1.76 -15.54
N LYS A 434 7.23 0.57 -15.87
CA LYS A 434 8.06 -0.55 -16.34
C LYS A 434 8.80 -0.24 -17.65
N GLU A 435 8.12 0.41 -18.58
CA GLU A 435 8.74 0.86 -19.85
C GLU A 435 9.84 1.89 -19.57
N GLU A 436 9.61 2.83 -18.68
CA GLU A 436 10.59 3.82 -18.23
C GLU A 436 11.84 3.15 -17.62
N LEU A 437 11.65 2.20 -16.69
CA LEU A 437 12.75 1.41 -16.11
C LEU A 437 13.51 0.58 -17.15
N THR A 438 12.81 0.11 -18.20
CA THR A 438 13.42 -0.65 -19.29
C THR A 438 14.24 0.25 -20.20
N GLN A 439 13.74 1.44 -20.52
CA GLN A 439 14.48 2.46 -21.31
C GLN A 439 15.71 2.96 -20.58
N ALA A 440 15.61 3.16 -19.26
CA ALA A 440 16.72 3.55 -18.39
C ALA A 440 17.72 2.41 -18.09
N GLY A 441 17.45 1.16 -18.55
CA GLY A 441 18.38 0.02 -18.43
C GLY A 441 18.34 -0.72 -17.10
N TYR A 442 17.41 -0.39 -16.19
CA TYR A 442 17.24 -1.12 -14.92
C TYR A 442 16.53 -2.47 -15.08
N ILE A 443 15.71 -2.62 -16.14
CA ILE A 443 15.07 -3.88 -16.52
C ILE A 443 15.53 -4.30 -17.91
N ARG A 444 15.90 -5.58 -18.06
CA ARG A 444 16.28 -6.14 -19.36
C ARG A 444 15.08 -6.19 -20.29
N ARG A 445 15.23 -5.66 -21.50
CA ARG A 445 14.20 -5.70 -22.54
C ARG A 445 13.96 -7.15 -22.97
N LYS A 446 12.77 -7.69 -22.68
CA LYS A 446 12.36 -8.96 -23.29
C LYS A 446 11.82 -8.68 -24.69
N TYR A 447 12.36 -9.38 -25.69
CA TYR A 447 11.89 -9.27 -27.07
C TYR A 447 10.44 -9.83 -27.15
N THR A 448 9.46 -8.95 -27.14
CA THR A 448 8.06 -9.34 -27.42
C THR A 448 7.64 -8.70 -28.73
N LYS A 449 7.10 -9.51 -29.66
CA LYS A 449 6.66 -9.06 -31.00
C LYS A 449 5.43 -8.13 -30.98
N LYS A 450 4.76 -7.94 -29.86
CA LYS A 450 3.58 -7.07 -29.72
C LYS A 450 3.93 -5.84 -28.89
N LYS A 451 3.82 -4.65 -29.49
CA LYS A 451 3.76 -3.39 -28.71
C LYS A 451 2.42 -3.36 -27.99
N VAL A 452 2.45 -3.37 -26.66
CA VAL A 452 1.26 -3.12 -25.85
C VAL A 452 0.95 -1.63 -25.95
N LYS A 453 -0.27 -1.27 -26.32
CA LYS A 453 -0.71 0.12 -26.32
C LYS A 453 -0.98 0.52 -24.86
N ILE A 454 -0.14 1.38 -24.30
CA ILE A 454 -0.29 1.89 -22.93
C ILE A 454 -1.31 3.04 -22.97
N MET A 455 -2.35 2.96 -22.12
CA MET A 455 -3.46 3.91 -22.07
C MET A 455 -3.42 4.81 -20.82
N SER A 456 -2.30 4.83 -20.09
CA SER A 456 -2.15 5.70 -18.93
C SER A 456 -2.21 7.18 -19.34
N ARG A 457 -3.03 7.97 -18.63
CA ARG A 457 -3.20 9.42 -18.84
C ARG A 457 -2.84 10.16 -17.55
N PRO A 458 -2.40 11.43 -17.64
CA PRO A 458 -2.26 12.30 -16.47
C PRO A 458 -3.58 12.43 -15.72
N LEU A 459 -3.51 12.76 -14.43
CA LEU A 459 -4.70 13.12 -13.66
C LEU A 459 -5.17 14.49 -14.09
N HIS A 460 -6.49 14.68 -14.08
CA HIS A 460 -7.12 15.93 -14.48
C HIS A 460 -8.00 16.45 -13.34
N TYR A 461 -7.76 17.68 -12.92
CA TYR A 461 -8.49 18.39 -11.89
C TYR A 461 -9.04 19.70 -12.43
N VAL A 462 -10.07 20.21 -11.79
CA VAL A 462 -10.62 21.54 -12.07
C VAL A 462 -10.58 22.34 -10.79
N SER A 463 -9.98 23.54 -10.85
CA SER A 463 -9.97 24.45 -9.70
C SER A 463 -11.38 24.98 -9.44
N GLN A 464 -11.63 25.47 -8.22
CA GLN A 464 -12.93 26.08 -7.91
C GLN A 464 -13.22 27.34 -8.75
N ASP A 465 -12.18 27.95 -9.33
CA ASP A 465 -12.28 29.05 -10.28
C ASP A 465 -12.45 28.59 -11.74
N GLY A 466 -12.55 27.26 -11.99
CA GLY A 466 -12.81 26.67 -13.30
C GLY A 466 -11.57 26.45 -14.17
N TYR A 467 -10.35 26.59 -13.65
CA TYR A 467 -9.13 26.33 -14.39
C TYR A 467 -8.77 24.85 -14.38
N HIS A 468 -8.38 24.33 -15.53
CA HIS A 468 -7.95 22.95 -15.70
C HIS A 468 -6.51 22.75 -15.23
N MET A 469 -6.32 21.75 -14.35
CA MET A 469 -5.03 21.38 -13.75
C MET A 469 -4.70 19.93 -14.08
N TYR A 470 -3.49 19.66 -14.55
CA TYR A 470 -3.06 18.32 -14.97
C TYR A 470 -1.85 17.90 -14.17
N VAL A 471 -1.87 16.66 -13.67
CA VAL A 471 -0.84 16.10 -12.80
C VAL A 471 -0.22 14.86 -13.45
N GLY A 472 1.10 14.86 -13.64
CA GLY A 472 1.82 13.70 -14.18
C GLY A 472 2.01 12.60 -13.14
N LYS A 473 1.69 11.35 -13.48
CA LYS A 473 1.81 10.19 -12.58
C LYS A 473 3.20 9.54 -12.61
N ASN A 474 4.03 9.89 -13.57
CA ASN A 474 5.41 9.39 -13.73
C ASN A 474 6.25 10.38 -14.55
N ASN A 475 7.55 10.13 -14.65
CA ASN A 475 8.47 11.05 -15.30
C ASN A 475 8.22 11.22 -16.81
N LEU A 476 7.72 10.20 -17.50
CA LEU A 476 7.35 10.32 -18.93
C LEU A 476 6.15 11.25 -19.10
N GLN A 477 5.15 11.15 -18.23
CA GLN A 477 4.01 12.07 -18.24
C GLN A 477 4.39 13.48 -17.78
N ASN A 478 5.31 13.62 -16.82
CA ASN A 478 5.84 14.91 -16.42
C ASN A 478 6.50 15.64 -17.61
N ASP A 479 7.30 14.92 -18.41
CA ASP A 479 7.89 15.46 -19.63
C ASP A 479 6.83 15.82 -20.68
N GLU A 480 5.88 14.92 -20.93
CA GLU A 480 4.79 15.14 -21.89
C GLU A 480 3.95 16.38 -21.54
N LEU A 481 3.55 16.48 -20.27
CA LEU A 481 2.80 17.63 -19.77
C LEU A 481 3.57 18.93 -19.92
N THR A 482 4.85 18.92 -19.53
CA THR A 482 5.65 20.16 -19.47
C THR A 482 6.07 20.62 -20.86
N PHE A 483 6.49 19.70 -21.76
CA PHE A 483 7.17 20.09 -23.00
C PHE A 483 6.31 19.94 -24.26
N HIS A 484 5.23 19.14 -24.21
CA HIS A 484 4.37 18.91 -25.36
C HIS A 484 2.94 19.41 -25.18
N PHE A 485 2.39 19.33 -23.94
CA PHE A 485 1.03 19.74 -23.66
C PHE A 485 0.89 21.19 -23.20
N ALA A 486 1.80 21.67 -22.33
CA ALA A 486 1.74 23.02 -21.78
C ALA A 486 2.20 24.07 -22.80
N SER A 487 1.45 25.18 -22.90
CA SER A 487 1.81 26.39 -23.63
C SER A 487 2.75 27.29 -22.80
N GLY A 488 3.41 28.27 -23.42
CA GLY A 488 4.38 29.12 -22.73
C GLY A 488 3.82 29.95 -21.58
N SER A 489 2.54 30.30 -21.65
CA SER A 489 1.82 31.09 -20.62
C SER A 489 1.20 30.24 -19.51
N ASP A 490 1.17 28.91 -19.64
CA ASP A 490 0.66 28.04 -18.60
C ASP A 490 1.62 28.00 -17.41
N TRP A 491 1.09 27.71 -16.22
CA TRP A 491 1.86 27.64 -14.99
C TRP A 491 2.28 26.21 -14.66
N TRP A 492 3.53 26.06 -14.26
CA TRP A 492 4.15 24.81 -13.83
C TRP A 492 4.45 24.86 -12.33
N PHE A 493 4.12 23.79 -11.60
CA PHE A 493 4.34 23.63 -10.15
C PHE A 493 5.05 22.33 -9.87
N HIS A 494 5.92 22.34 -8.83
CA HIS A 494 6.61 21.15 -8.35
C HIS A 494 7.08 21.31 -6.91
N ALA A 495 7.11 20.21 -6.14
CA ALA A 495 7.64 20.20 -4.77
C ALA A 495 9.14 20.47 -4.77
N LYS A 496 9.58 21.52 -4.07
CA LYS A 496 10.97 21.95 -4.01
C LYS A 496 11.85 20.91 -3.31
N GLY A 497 12.94 20.53 -3.97
CA GLY A 497 13.92 19.61 -3.41
C GLY A 497 13.44 18.18 -3.11
N ALA A 498 12.23 17.81 -3.52
CA ALA A 498 11.65 16.49 -3.32
C ALA A 498 11.16 15.87 -4.63
N PRO A 499 11.24 14.54 -4.80
CA PRO A 499 10.59 13.85 -5.91
C PRO A 499 9.08 14.09 -5.90
N GLY A 500 8.51 14.42 -7.06
CA GLY A 500 7.09 14.74 -7.18
C GLY A 500 6.60 14.81 -8.62
N SER A 501 5.31 15.08 -8.76
CA SER A 501 4.66 15.30 -10.04
C SER A 501 4.84 16.73 -10.53
N HIS A 502 4.91 16.89 -11.86
CA HIS A 502 4.69 18.19 -12.47
C HIS A 502 3.17 18.44 -12.50
N VAL A 503 2.77 19.61 -12.03
CA VAL A 503 1.39 20.09 -12.13
C VAL A 503 1.36 21.24 -13.12
N ILE A 504 0.49 21.15 -14.13
CA ILE A 504 0.30 22.16 -15.15
C ILE A 504 -1.09 22.79 -14.99
N VAL A 505 -1.14 24.09 -14.81
CA VAL A 505 -2.40 24.85 -14.82
C VAL A 505 -2.54 25.52 -16.19
N LYS A 506 -3.64 25.25 -16.87
CA LYS A 506 -3.98 25.86 -18.18
C LYS A 506 -4.55 27.24 -17.95
N SER A 507 -3.71 28.27 -18.03
CA SER A 507 -4.13 29.66 -17.84
C SER A 507 -4.79 30.27 -19.07
N GLY A 508 -4.52 29.75 -20.28
CA GLY A 508 -4.98 30.37 -21.52
C GLY A 508 -4.38 31.76 -21.79
N GLY A 509 -3.47 32.23 -20.92
CA GLY A 509 -2.92 33.58 -20.93
C GLY A 509 -3.60 34.54 -19.95
N ASP A 510 -4.59 34.06 -19.20
CA ASP A 510 -5.25 34.83 -18.15
C ASP A 510 -4.39 34.90 -16.87
N GLU A 511 -4.59 35.93 -16.07
CA GLU A 511 -4.02 36.02 -14.73
C GLU A 511 -4.81 35.09 -13.81
N LEU A 512 -4.09 34.12 -13.19
CA LEU A 512 -4.71 33.14 -12.31
C LEU A 512 -5.06 33.75 -10.95
N PRO A 513 -6.22 33.41 -10.34
CA PRO A 513 -6.53 33.77 -8.96
C PRO A 513 -5.60 33.09 -7.96
N ASP A 514 -5.33 33.74 -6.82
CA ASP A 514 -4.49 33.21 -5.73
C ASP A 514 -4.96 31.81 -5.28
N ARG A 515 -6.26 31.59 -5.21
CA ARG A 515 -6.85 30.30 -4.86
C ARG A 515 -6.44 29.18 -5.82
N THR A 516 -6.42 29.44 -7.13
CA THR A 516 -5.97 28.47 -8.12
C THR A 516 -4.49 28.14 -7.95
N PHE A 517 -3.63 29.14 -7.56
CA PHE A 517 -2.23 28.87 -7.19
C PHE A 517 -2.11 27.97 -5.96
N GLU A 518 -2.94 28.19 -4.94
CA GLU A 518 -2.97 27.35 -3.74
C GLU A 518 -3.41 25.92 -4.06
N GLU A 519 -4.49 25.75 -4.82
CA GLU A 519 -5.00 24.44 -5.22
C GLU A 519 -3.98 23.64 -6.05
N ALA A 520 -3.33 24.28 -7.02
CA ALA A 520 -2.24 23.67 -7.79
C ALA A 520 -1.03 23.32 -6.91
N GLY A 521 -0.71 24.18 -5.94
CA GLY A 521 0.33 23.93 -4.94
C GLY A 521 0.00 22.72 -4.07
N ARG A 522 -1.25 22.58 -3.59
CA ARG A 522 -1.72 21.41 -2.84
C ARG A 522 -1.63 20.11 -3.66
N LEU A 523 -1.99 20.15 -4.94
CA LEU A 523 -1.81 19.02 -5.84
C LEU A 523 -0.33 18.64 -5.96
N ALA A 524 0.58 19.60 -6.15
CA ALA A 524 2.01 19.33 -6.22
C ALA A 524 2.57 18.77 -4.90
N ALA A 525 2.08 19.24 -3.75
CA ALA A 525 2.42 18.71 -2.42
C ALA A 525 1.93 17.28 -2.23
N TYR A 526 0.67 17.02 -2.56
CA TYR A 526 0.03 15.71 -2.42
C TYR A 526 0.68 14.63 -3.29
N TYR A 527 1.05 14.95 -4.53
CA TYR A 527 1.70 14.04 -5.48
C TYR A 527 3.22 14.06 -5.38
N SER A 528 3.76 14.43 -4.22
CA SER A 528 5.19 14.40 -3.91
C SER A 528 5.52 13.42 -2.78
N LYS A 529 6.81 13.18 -2.58
CA LYS A 529 7.34 12.41 -1.44
C LYS A 529 6.98 13.04 -0.08
N ASN A 530 6.65 14.35 -0.06
CA ASN A 530 6.28 15.09 1.14
C ASN A 530 4.78 15.05 1.45
N ARG A 531 4.02 14.15 0.81
CA ARG A 531 2.60 13.91 1.08
C ARG A 531 2.35 13.67 2.56
N GLY A 532 1.36 14.38 3.11
CA GLY A 532 0.96 14.29 4.52
C GLY A 532 1.77 15.22 5.46
N SER A 533 2.65 16.06 4.92
CA SER A 533 3.26 17.15 5.68
C SER A 533 2.37 18.38 5.66
N ASP A 534 2.24 19.06 6.81
CA ASP A 534 1.43 20.29 6.93
C ASP A 534 2.06 21.49 6.22
N LYS A 535 3.36 21.40 5.88
CA LYS A 535 4.12 22.48 5.23
C LYS A 535 5.04 21.89 4.19
N VAL A 536 4.67 22.05 2.92
CA VAL A 536 5.48 21.65 1.77
C VAL A 536 5.83 22.90 0.97
N GLU A 537 7.11 23.09 0.69
CA GLU A 537 7.58 24.19 -0.18
C GLU A 537 7.39 23.77 -1.64
N ILE A 538 6.66 24.58 -2.40
CA ILE A 538 6.34 24.36 -3.81
C ILE A 538 6.93 25.48 -4.63
N ASP A 539 7.76 25.13 -5.61
CA ASP A 539 8.21 26.07 -6.63
C ASP A 539 7.22 26.11 -7.78
N TYR A 540 6.92 27.32 -8.26
CA TYR A 540 6.06 27.53 -9.41
C TYR A 540 6.58 28.65 -10.31
N VAL A 541 6.32 28.50 -11.60
CA VAL A 541 6.82 29.42 -12.62
C VAL A 541 6.03 29.22 -13.92
N GLU A 542 5.94 30.28 -14.76
CA GLU A 542 5.42 30.10 -16.11
C GLU A 542 6.27 29.09 -16.90
N LYS A 543 5.61 28.22 -17.64
CA LYS A 543 6.25 27.13 -18.41
C LYS A 543 7.38 27.59 -19.34
N LYS A 544 7.28 28.80 -19.91
CA LYS A 544 8.35 29.36 -20.79
C LYS A 544 9.73 29.42 -20.13
N HIS A 545 9.79 29.44 -18.77
CA HIS A 545 11.04 29.47 -17.99
C HIS A 545 11.53 28.08 -17.59
N VAL A 546 10.77 27.00 -17.90
CA VAL A 546 11.14 25.60 -17.61
C VAL A 546 11.82 25.01 -18.85
N LYS A 547 13.05 24.50 -18.66
CA LYS A 547 13.87 23.92 -19.73
C LYS A 547 14.32 22.51 -19.38
N LYS A 548 14.49 21.67 -20.38
CA LYS A 548 15.09 20.34 -20.24
C LYS A 548 16.57 20.42 -20.63
N PRO A 549 17.51 20.08 -19.74
CA PRO A 549 18.92 19.98 -20.09
C PRO A 549 19.15 18.88 -21.13
N ASN A 550 20.14 19.08 -22.00
CA ASN A 550 20.51 18.06 -22.98
C ASN A 550 20.99 16.78 -22.29
N GLY A 551 20.42 15.63 -22.68
CA GLY A 551 20.75 14.34 -22.11
C GLY A 551 20.15 14.06 -20.74
N ALA A 552 19.34 14.97 -20.18
CA ALA A 552 18.67 14.75 -18.90
C ALA A 552 17.65 13.61 -18.98
N LYS A 553 17.55 12.85 -17.89
CA LYS A 553 16.55 11.79 -17.72
C LYS A 553 15.12 12.35 -17.76
N PRO A 554 14.10 11.52 -18.08
CA PRO A 554 12.71 11.94 -17.98
C PRO A 554 12.38 12.55 -16.61
N GLY A 555 11.55 13.59 -16.58
CA GLY A 555 11.13 14.30 -15.37
C GLY A 555 12.14 15.33 -14.85
N PHE A 556 13.38 15.37 -15.35
CA PHE A 556 14.37 16.38 -14.95
C PHE A 556 14.20 17.68 -15.72
N VAL A 557 14.10 18.77 -14.99
CA VAL A 557 13.98 20.12 -15.54
C VAL A 557 14.89 21.09 -14.77
N VAL A 558 15.24 22.18 -15.43
CA VAL A 558 15.86 23.36 -14.81
C VAL A 558 14.95 24.56 -15.05
N TYR A 559 14.81 25.39 -14.06
CA TYR A 559 14.02 26.63 -14.11
C TYR A 559 14.75 27.74 -13.37
N TYR A 560 14.44 28.95 -13.75
CA TYR A 560 15.04 30.15 -13.17
C TYR A 560 13.92 31.16 -12.91
N THR A 561 14.14 32.07 -11.96
CA THR A 561 13.16 33.12 -11.62
C THR A 561 11.82 32.57 -11.17
N ASN A 562 11.83 31.45 -10.43
CA ASN A 562 10.63 30.86 -9.85
C ASN A 562 10.16 31.63 -8.62
N TYR A 563 8.87 31.48 -8.34
CA TYR A 563 8.26 31.80 -7.07
C TYR A 563 8.16 30.53 -6.21
N SER A 564 8.01 30.72 -4.89
CA SER A 564 7.80 29.60 -3.96
C SER A 564 6.64 29.94 -3.02
N LEU A 565 5.82 28.92 -2.72
CA LEU A 565 4.78 28.99 -1.71
C LEU A 565 4.94 27.82 -0.73
N VAL A 566 4.44 27.98 0.49
CA VAL A 566 4.42 26.91 1.51
C VAL A 566 2.98 26.56 1.78
N ILE A 567 2.60 25.31 1.54
CA ILE A 567 1.21 24.86 1.61
C ILE A 567 1.12 23.44 2.19
N ASP A 568 -0.06 23.06 2.67
CA ASP A 568 -0.41 21.70 3.05
C ASP A 568 -0.65 20.79 1.82
N SER A 569 -0.91 19.53 2.06
CA SER A 569 -1.20 18.53 1.01
C SER A 569 -2.67 18.07 1.00
N ASP A 570 -3.60 18.87 1.53
CA ASP A 570 -5.02 18.54 1.52
C ASP A 570 -5.67 18.92 0.18
N ILE A 571 -6.15 17.89 -0.52
CA ILE A 571 -6.84 18.04 -1.82
C ILE A 571 -8.33 17.69 -1.74
N SER A 572 -8.90 17.58 -0.53
CA SER A 572 -10.29 17.12 -0.33
C SER A 572 -11.35 18.03 -0.97
N GLU A 573 -11.01 19.30 -1.21
CA GLU A 573 -11.89 20.30 -1.82
C GLU A 573 -11.68 20.46 -3.34
N ILE A 574 -10.72 19.74 -3.93
CA ILE A 574 -10.37 19.86 -5.36
C ILE A 574 -11.03 18.72 -6.13
N GLU A 575 -11.86 19.04 -7.09
CA GLU A 575 -12.58 18.04 -7.90
C GLU A 575 -11.68 17.40 -8.96
N GLU A 576 -11.60 16.06 -8.94
CA GLU A 576 -11.02 15.29 -10.03
C GLU A 576 -12.04 15.24 -11.17
N ALA A 577 -11.64 15.68 -12.35
CA ALA A 577 -12.47 15.64 -13.54
C ALA A 577 -12.26 14.30 -14.27
N ASP A 578 -13.35 13.70 -14.79
CA ASP A 578 -13.36 12.43 -15.53
C ASP A 578 -12.54 12.44 -16.84
#